data_8466b30f4d1500b0c7bd21af97a4cc2d
#
_entry.id   8466b30f4d1500b0c7bd21af97a4cc2d
#
_cell.length_a   1.000
_cell.length_b   1.000
_cell.length_c   1.000
_cell.angle_alpha   90.00
_cell.angle_beta   90.00
_cell.angle_gamma   90.00
#
_symmetry.space_group_name_H-M   'P 1'
#
loop_
_entity.id
_entity.type
_entity.pdbx_description
1 polymer ?
#
loop_
_entity_poly.entity_id
_entity_poly.type
_entity_poly.pdbx_seq_one_letter_code
_entity_poly.pdbx_strand_id
1 'polypeptide(L)' 'MNKGEENIFAEERKRRIVERVNRQAKTTVSDLCEEFGVSPATVRNDLRELEFAGLLKRTHGGAISNKKDKL' A
#
# COMPACT_ATOMS: atom_id res chain seq x y z
N MET A 1 9.43 -21.72 6.56
CA MET A 1 9.14 -20.66 6.74
C MET A 1 8.13 -20.43 7.65
N ASN A 2 8.17 -19.61 8.37
CA ASN A 2 7.20 -19.49 9.36
C ASN A 2 6.40 -18.23 9.15
N LYS A 3 5.31 -18.12 9.89
CA LYS A 3 4.43 -17.02 9.68
C LYS A 3 5.03 -15.71 10.10
N GLY A 4 5.98 -15.74 11.02
CA GLY A 4 6.63 -14.54 11.45
C GLY A 4 7.36 -13.86 10.32
N GLU A 5 8.03 -14.66 9.49
CA GLU A 5 8.75 -14.10 8.38
C GLU A 5 7.79 -13.48 7.38
N GLU A 6 6.69 -14.15 7.11
CA GLU A 6 5.72 -13.62 6.17
C GLU A 6 5.13 -12.31 6.69
N ASN A 7 4.87 -12.26 7.99
CA ASN A 7 4.33 -11.05 8.58
C ASN A 7 5.31 -9.91 8.46
N ILE A 8 6.59 -10.19 8.67
CA ILE A 8 7.61 -9.15 8.59
C ILE A 8 7.67 -8.58 7.18
N PHE A 9 7.62 -9.46 6.18
CA PHE A 9 7.64 -8.98 4.81
C PHE A 9 6.41 -8.17 4.48
N ALA A 10 5.26 -8.61 4.95
CA ALA A 10 4.03 -7.89 4.69
C ALA A 10 4.02 -6.52 5.37
N GLU A 11 4.54 -6.45 6.59
CA GLU A 11 4.58 -5.19 7.30
C GLU A 11 5.52 -4.23 6.61
N GLU A 12 6.67 -4.72 6.17
CA GLU A 12 7.63 -3.87 5.50
C GLU A 12 7.04 -3.38 4.17
N ARG A 13 6.37 -4.25 3.44
CA ARG A 13 5.75 -3.85 2.19
C ARG A 13 4.71 -2.76 2.42
N LYS A 14 3.86 -2.95 3.43
CA LYS A 14 2.81 -1.97 3.70
C LYS A 14 3.40 -0.63 4.09
N ARG A 15 4.48 -0.64 4.86
CA ARG A 15 5.12 0.61 5.22
C ARG A 15 5.65 1.33 3.98
N ARG A 16 6.25 0.58 3.07
CA ARG A 16 6.79 1.18 1.85
C ARG A 16 5.68 1.70 0.96
N ILE A 17 4.54 1.03 0.95
CA ILE A 17 3.40 1.51 0.17
C ILE A 17 2.97 2.87 0.69
N VAL A 18 2.86 3.01 2.01
CA VAL A 18 2.45 4.29 2.58
C VAL A 18 3.45 5.38 2.24
N GLU A 19 4.74 5.07 2.35
CA GLU A 19 5.76 6.06 2.02
C GLU A 19 5.66 6.50 0.58
N ARG A 20 5.42 5.54 -0.31
CA ARG A 20 5.33 5.87 -1.73
C ARG A 20 4.13 6.74 -2.02
N VAL A 21 2.98 6.40 -1.43
CA VAL A 21 1.78 7.18 -1.64
C VAL A 21 1.96 8.59 -1.11
N ASN A 22 2.59 8.73 0.05
CA ASN A 22 2.79 10.05 0.61
C ASN A 22 3.77 10.87 -0.20
N ARG A 23 4.76 10.22 -0.79
CA ARG A 23 5.76 10.95 -1.56
C ARG A 23 5.26 11.31 -2.94
N GLN A 24 4.52 10.43 -3.59
CA GLN A 24 4.09 10.64 -4.95
C GLN A 24 2.64 11.06 -5.09
N ALA A 25 1.95 11.16 -3.99
CA ALA A 25 0.54 11.54 -3.92
C ALA A 25 -0.39 10.42 -4.37
N LYS A 26 0.02 9.56 -5.27
CA LYS A 26 -0.81 8.46 -5.71
C LYS A 26 0.04 7.33 -6.27
N THR A 27 -0.54 6.16 -6.34
CA THR A 27 0.12 5.02 -6.95
C THR A 27 -0.96 4.07 -7.47
N THR A 28 -0.58 3.13 -8.31
CA THR A 28 -1.52 2.18 -8.86
C THR A 28 -1.21 0.78 -8.35
N VAL A 29 -2.22 -0.08 -8.39
CA VAL A 29 -2.03 -1.48 -8.04
C VAL A 29 -0.98 -2.10 -8.95
N SER A 30 -1.03 -1.77 -10.23
CA SER A 30 -0.08 -2.32 -11.18
C SER A 30 1.36 -1.97 -10.81
N ASP A 31 1.60 -0.71 -10.47
CA ASP A 31 2.94 -0.28 -10.09
C ASP A 31 3.41 -0.99 -8.84
N LEU A 32 2.53 -1.18 -7.89
CA LEU A 32 2.92 -1.84 -6.65
C LEU A 32 3.20 -3.32 -6.87
N CYS A 33 2.43 -3.95 -7.74
CA CYS A 33 2.70 -5.34 -8.07
C CYS A 33 4.08 -5.49 -8.67
N GLU A 34 4.42 -4.59 -9.57
CA GLU A 34 5.72 -4.64 -10.21
C GLU A 34 6.84 -4.39 -9.22
N GLU A 35 6.66 -3.40 -8.39
CA GLU A 35 7.72 -3.05 -7.46
C GLU A 35 7.97 -4.15 -6.44
N PHE A 36 6.93 -4.76 -5.92
CA PHE A 36 7.10 -5.73 -4.84
C PHE A 36 7.03 -7.17 -5.28
N GLY A 37 6.72 -7.41 -6.54
CA GLY A 37 6.68 -8.78 -7.04
C GLY A 37 5.57 -9.60 -6.44
N VAL A 38 4.41 -8.99 -6.20
CA VAL A 38 3.28 -9.70 -5.61
C VAL A 38 2.08 -9.55 -6.51
N SER A 39 1.06 -10.35 -6.24
CA SER A 39 -0.14 -10.35 -7.06
C SER A 39 -1.02 -9.15 -6.79
N PRO A 40 -1.90 -8.82 -7.73
CA PRO A 40 -2.86 -7.75 -7.47
C PRO A 40 -3.73 -8.01 -6.26
N ALA A 41 -4.08 -9.26 -6.00
CA ALA A 41 -4.90 -9.57 -4.84
C ALA A 41 -4.17 -9.19 -3.55
N THR A 42 -2.88 -9.46 -3.50
CA THR A 42 -2.10 -9.11 -2.33
C THR A 42 -2.04 -7.60 -2.15
N VAL A 43 -1.80 -6.89 -3.25
CA VAL A 43 -1.73 -5.43 -3.17
C VAL A 43 -3.08 -4.86 -2.73
N ARG A 44 -4.17 -5.35 -3.31
CA ARG A 44 -5.47 -4.83 -2.94
C ARG A 44 -5.78 -5.08 -1.48
N ASN A 45 -5.37 -6.23 -0.97
CA ASN A 45 -5.59 -6.52 0.43
C ASN A 45 -4.77 -5.59 1.30
N ASP A 46 -3.51 -5.34 0.93
CA ASP A 46 -2.68 -4.41 1.67
C ASP A 46 -3.31 -3.02 1.69
N LEU A 47 -3.79 -2.57 0.53
CA LEU A 47 -4.38 -1.24 0.45
C LEU A 47 -5.65 -1.13 1.29
N ARG A 48 -6.42 -2.21 1.33
CA ARG A 48 -7.62 -2.20 2.15
C ARG A 48 -7.27 -2.06 3.62
N GLU A 49 -6.25 -2.79 4.06
CA GLU A 49 -5.85 -2.71 5.45
C GLU A 49 -5.29 -1.32 5.78
N LEU A 50 -4.54 -0.75 4.86
CA LEU A 50 -3.96 0.56 5.10
C LEU A 50 -5.03 1.65 5.10
N GLU A 51 -6.03 1.50 4.25
CA GLU A 51 -7.13 2.45 4.26
C GLU A 51 -7.92 2.35 5.57
N PHE A 52 -8.13 1.13 6.03
CA PHE A 52 -8.84 0.93 7.28
C PHE A 52 -8.07 1.57 8.43
N ALA A 53 -6.76 1.56 8.36
CA ALA A 53 -5.93 2.18 9.38
C ALA A 53 -5.82 3.70 9.22
N GLY A 54 -6.41 4.25 8.18
CA GLY A 54 -6.39 5.69 7.97
C GLY A 54 -5.12 6.23 7.37
N LEU A 55 -4.31 5.36 6.75
CA LEU A 55 -3.01 5.78 6.24
C LEU A 55 -3.02 6.18 4.77
N LEU A 56 -4.07 5.83 4.06
CA LEU A 56 -4.20 6.21 2.67
C LEU A 56 -5.66 6.06 2.29
N LYS A 57 -5.98 6.39 1.03
CA LYS A 57 -7.33 6.24 0.54
C LYS A 57 -7.29 5.46 -0.75
N ARG A 58 -8.10 4.42 -0.86
CA ARG A 58 -8.11 3.63 -2.08
C ARG A 58 -8.89 4.32 -3.17
N THR A 59 -8.42 4.13 -4.40
CA THR A 59 -9.14 4.60 -5.57
C THR A 59 -9.42 3.40 -6.46
N HIS A 60 -10.06 3.66 -7.59
CA HIS A 60 -10.43 2.62 -8.51
C HIS A 60 -9.24 1.97 -9.14
N GLY A 61 -8.16 1.93 -8.92
CA GLY A 61 -7.04 1.23 -9.50
C GLY A 61 -5.78 1.41 -8.70
N GLY A 62 -5.92 1.96 -7.49
CA GLY A 62 -4.74 2.18 -6.69
C GLY A 62 -5.07 2.88 -5.40
N ALA A 63 -4.27 3.87 -5.06
CA ALA A 63 -4.43 4.58 -3.81
C ALA A 63 -3.87 5.98 -3.92
N ILE A 64 -4.39 6.88 -3.12
CA ILE A 64 -3.91 8.24 -3.05
C ILE A 64 -3.61 8.59 -1.61
N SER A 65 -2.86 9.67 -1.46
CA SER A 65 -2.50 10.14 -0.13
C SER A 65 -3.74 10.58 0.63
N ASN A 66 -3.76 10.26 1.90
CA ASN A 66 -4.85 10.64 2.76
C ASN A 66 -4.62 12.01 3.35
N LYS A 67 -3.47 12.61 3.11
CA LYS A 67 -3.20 13.92 3.67
C LYS A 67 -3.88 14.99 2.89
N LYS A 68 -4.63 15.80 3.63
CA LYS A 68 -5.31 16.76 2.91
C LYS A 68 -4.49 17.86 2.85
N ASP A 69 -4.16 18.40 2.49
CA ASP A 69 -3.38 19.34 2.33
C ASP A 69 -3.61 20.44 2.92
N LYS A 70 -3.64 20.68 3.28
CA LYS A 70 -3.76 21.46 3.65
C LYS A 70 -3.84 22.41 3.36
N LEU A 71 -3.86 22.88 3.49
CA LEU A 71 -3.92 23.78 3.16
C LEU A 71 -3.73 24.32 3.47
#